data_9f1ed7c75782c85fb4beef44a3238ed5
#
_entry.id   9f1ed7c75782c85fb4beef44a3238ed5
#
_cell.length_a   1.000
_cell.length_b   1.000
_cell.length_c   1.000
_cell.angle_alpha   90.00
_cell.angle_beta   90.00
_cell.angle_gamma   90.00
#
_symmetry.space_group_name_H-M   'P 1'
#
loop_
_entity.id
_entity.type
_entity.pdbx_description
1 polymer ?
#
loop_
_entity_poly.entity_id
_entity_poly.type
_entity_poly.pdbx_seq_one_letter_code
_entity_poly.pdbx_strand_id
1 'polypeptide(L)'
;MSHPVRALLIENGGIDATHCEGAAFECLCAAERRRVGARDDVELARHLRDDEAALHAFVAQVAVPETWFFRYPMSFEALHAHLSGRGRPVRIASIGCATGQEAYAAAATALAALGPGGSVSVEAFDRNPVAMEVARRAQWSGSLALRGSVPPWAQPWIRIDPDGAWIHPHAKAAVSCTHVRSSAHMIEVLEGRSFDVVLCRNLLIYLDAATRDALVAAIMRSVPVGGMLMLGHAERVELGPSWHRDEHAESFTWHRGDLPPLVQPPPSAAASSGAREQRGSAPGAHAQPPQRREPEHGRASTPTARVRPPAEQVHDAAIHAGPIDGTTLPKQVDALFAQAEAALAAHDHVRAHGLLEQVVYLAPQHDLAMLGLAAIAERLGRMDDAQRWRNRAQRAAARGRSTP
;
A
#
# COMPACT_ATOMS: atom_id res chain seq x y z
N MET A 1 -33.22 -3.17 6.78
CA MET A 1 -33.02 -3.97 5.55
C MET A 1 -31.60 -3.77 5.10
N SER A 2 -30.87 -4.82 4.70
CA SER A 2 -29.49 -4.67 4.20
C SER A 2 -29.52 -3.92 2.86
N HIS A 3 -28.51 -3.06 2.63
CA HIS A 3 -28.35 -2.32 1.38
C HIS A 3 -28.15 -3.29 0.22
N PRO A 4 -28.99 -3.30 -0.85
CA PRO A 4 -28.97 -4.36 -1.87
C PRO A 4 -27.63 -4.47 -2.63
N VAL A 5 -27.01 -3.32 -2.96
CA VAL A 5 -25.71 -3.28 -3.65
C VAL A 5 -24.60 -3.80 -2.72
N ARG A 6 -24.62 -3.43 -1.43
CA ARG A 6 -23.69 -3.95 -0.43
C ARG A 6 -23.73 -5.48 -0.35
N ALA A 7 -24.92 -6.07 -0.24
CA ALA A 7 -25.07 -7.51 -0.20
C ALA A 7 -24.44 -8.18 -1.44
N LEU A 8 -24.72 -7.63 -2.62
CA LEU A 8 -24.16 -8.12 -3.87
C LEU A 8 -22.62 -8.06 -3.91
N LEU A 9 -22.00 -6.97 -3.41
CA LEU A 9 -20.54 -6.80 -3.41
C LEU A 9 -19.87 -7.78 -2.45
N ILE A 10 -20.46 -8.05 -1.31
CA ILE A 10 -19.95 -9.03 -0.35
C ILE A 10 -20.04 -10.43 -0.97
N GLU A 11 -21.20 -10.80 -1.51
CA GLU A 11 -21.44 -12.14 -2.06
C GLU A 11 -20.62 -12.45 -3.32
N ASN A 12 -20.45 -11.47 -4.22
CA ASN A 12 -19.87 -11.71 -5.55
C ASN A 12 -18.59 -10.90 -5.82
N GLY A 13 -18.33 -9.87 -5.00
CA GLY A 13 -17.17 -8.99 -5.16
C GLY A 13 -15.93 -9.40 -4.38
N GLY A 14 -16.12 -10.22 -3.33
CA GLY A 14 -15.05 -10.58 -2.40
C GLY A 14 -14.55 -9.38 -1.59
N ILE A 15 -15.40 -8.37 -1.38
CA ILE A 15 -15.06 -7.12 -0.68
C ILE A 15 -15.52 -7.21 0.78
N ASP A 16 -14.69 -6.76 1.69
CA ASP A 16 -15.05 -6.67 3.11
C ASP A 16 -16.20 -5.67 3.32
N ALA A 17 -17.16 -6.05 4.14
CA ALA A 17 -18.39 -5.29 4.39
C ALA A 17 -18.13 -3.86 4.88
N THR A 18 -17.04 -3.62 5.59
CA THR A 18 -16.67 -2.30 6.13
C THR A 18 -16.35 -1.28 5.05
N HIS A 19 -15.93 -1.73 3.86
CA HIS A 19 -15.68 -0.85 2.71
C HIS A 19 -16.94 -0.53 1.91
N CYS A 20 -18.05 -1.19 2.21
CA CYS A 20 -19.35 -0.98 1.58
C CYS A 20 -20.29 -0.17 2.47
N GLU A 21 -19.78 0.80 3.22
CA GLU A 21 -20.52 1.62 4.18
C GLU A 21 -20.13 3.10 4.10
N GLY A 22 -21.01 3.94 4.65
CA GLY A 22 -20.76 5.37 4.82
C GLY A 22 -20.99 6.21 3.56
N ALA A 23 -20.77 7.51 3.70
CA ALA A 23 -21.13 8.51 2.69
C ALA A 23 -20.40 8.29 1.34
N ALA A 24 -19.19 7.78 1.36
CA ALA A 24 -18.41 7.51 0.15
C ALA A 24 -19.07 6.39 -0.68
N PHE A 25 -19.46 5.30 -0.03
CA PHE A 25 -20.15 4.20 -0.71
C PHE A 25 -21.51 4.63 -1.26
N GLU A 26 -22.28 5.41 -0.48
CA GLU A 26 -23.55 5.97 -0.93
C GLU A 26 -23.39 6.90 -2.15
N CYS A 27 -22.33 7.71 -2.17
CA CYS A 27 -21.99 8.55 -3.32
C CYS A 27 -21.66 7.71 -4.57
N LEU A 28 -20.93 6.61 -4.41
CA LEU A 28 -20.65 5.67 -5.52
C LEU A 28 -21.93 5.07 -6.06
N CYS A 29 -22.79 4.55 -5.19
CA CYS A 29 -24.08 3.99 -5.60
C CYS A 29 -24.94 5.03 -6.32
N ALA A 30 -24.99 6.27 -5.81
CA ALA A 30 -25.76 7.33 -6.43
C ALA A 30 -25.18 7.75 -7.80
N ALA A 31 -23.86 7.78 -7.96
CA ALA A 31 -23.22 8.07 -9.25
C ALA A 31 -23.50 6.97 -10.26
N GLU A 32 -23.40 5.71 -9.85
CA GLU A 32 -23.62 4.58 -10.72
C GLU A 32 -25.10 4.44 -11.13
N ARG A 33 -26.05 4.68 -10.18
CA ARG A 33 -27.48 4.76 -10.53
C ARG A 33 -27.74 5.77 -11.65
N ARG A 34 -27.15 6.97 -11.54
CA ARG A 34 -27.30 8.01 -12.59
C ARG A 34 -26.72 7.54 -13.92
N ARG A 35 -25.57 6.87 -13.88
CA ARG A 35 -24.87 6.38 -15.07
C ARG A 35 -25.69 5.33 -15.84
N VAL A 36 -26.32 4.40 -15.11
CA VAL A 36 -27.07 3.28 -15.70
C VAL A 36 -28.57 3.55 -15.81
N GLY A 37 -29.06 4.68 -15.28
CA GLY A 37 -30.49 5.04 -15.31
C GLY A 37 -31.34 4.26 -14.31
N ALA A 38 -30.73 3.67 -13.25
CA ALA A 38 -31.46 2.95 -12.22
C ALA A 38 -32.17 3.93 -11.26
N ARG A 39 -33.41 3.62 -10.90
CA ARG A 39 -34.25 4.48 -10.04
C ARG A 39 -33.87 4.37 -8.57
N ASP A 40 -33.41 3.20 -8.14
CA ASP A 40 -33.04 2.90 -6.77
C ASP A 40 -31.91 1.86 -6.70
N ASP A 41 -31.45 1.53 -5.49
CA ASP A 41 -30.37 0.57 -5.27
C ASP A 41 -30.77 -0.89 -5.54
N VAL A 42 -32.05 -1.20 -5.58
CA VAL A 42 -32.54 -2.53 -5.96
C VAL A 42 -32.38 -2.74 -7.46
N GLU A 43 -32.73 -1.72 -8.27
CA GLU A 43 -32.50 -1.74 -9.71
C GLU A 43 -31.00 -1.73 -10.04
N LEU A 44 -30.22 -0.94 -9.33
CA LEU A 44 -28.76 -0.94 -9.47
C LEU A 44 -28.16 -2.31 -9.18
N ALA A 45 -28.55 -2.93 -8.06
CA ALA A 45 -28.07 -4.26 -7.69
C ALA A 45 -28.48 -5.33 -8.73
N ARG A 46 -29.67 -5.20 -9.31
CA ARG A 46 -30.11 -6.09 -10.42
C ARG A 46 -29.24 -5.89 -11.66
N HIS A 47 -29.05 -4.64 -12.09
CA HIS A 47 -28.20 -4.33 -13.22
C HIS A 47 -26.77 -4.89 -13.05
N LEU A 48 -26.17 -4.65 -11.88
CA LEU A 48 -24.82 -5.16 -11.59
C LEU A 48 -24.76 -6.70 -11.48
N ARG A 49 -25.85 -7.37 -11.09
CA ARG A 49 -25.92 -8.83 -11.08
C ARG A 49 -26.04 -9.41 -12.48
N ASP A 50 -26.78 -8.74 -13.35
CA ASP A 50 -27.05 -9.20 -14.71
C ASP A 50 -25.90 -8.87 -15.68
N ASP A 51 -25.04 -7.91 -15.33
CA ASP A 51 -23.85 -7.50 -16.09
C ASP A 51 -22.58 -7.68 -15.27
N GLU A 52 -21.90 -8.80 -15.48
CA GLU A 52 -20.64 -9.15 -14.77
C GLU A 52 -19.55 -8.08 -14.99
N ALA A 53 -19.47 -7.49 -16.20
CA ALA A 53 -18.49 -6.46 -16.49
C ALA A 53 -18.78 -5.16 -15.72
N ALA A 54 -20.06 -4.78 -15.60
CA ALA A 54 -20.50 -3.65 -14.79
C ALA A 54 -20.22 -3.89 -13.30
N LEU A 55 -20.48 -5.10 -12.79
CA LEU A 55 -20.15 -5.47 -11.41
C LEU A 55 -18.65 -5.32 -11.13
N HIS A 56 -17.80 -5.89 -11.99
CA HIS A 56 -16.34 -5.81 -11.82
C HIS A 56 -15.84 -4.36 -11.89
N ALA A 57 -16.37 -3.55 -12.80
CA ALA A 57 -16.03 -2.13 -12.90
C ALA A 57 -16.48 -1.35 -11.64
N PHE A 58 -17.65 -1.67 -11.07
CA PHE A 58 -18.15 -1.04 -9.86
C PHE A 58 -17.31 -1.44 -8.63
N VAL A 59 -17.01 -2.73 -8.47
CA VAL A 59 -16.13 -3.23 -7.40
C VAL A 59 -14.75 -2.56 -7.43
N ALA A 60 -14.19 -2.34 -8.62
CA ALA A 60 -12.92 -1.66 -8.79
C ALA A 60 -12.92 -0.18 -8.33
N GLN A 61 -14.09 0.42 -8.15
CA GLN A 61 -14.24 1.79 -7.64
C GLN A 61 -14.35 1.82 -6.10
N VAL A 62 -14.74 0.71 -5.46
CA VAL A 62 -14.82 0.61 -3.99
C VAL A 62 -13.42 0.59 -3.38
N ALA A 63 -12.47 -0.09 -4.02
CA ALA A 63 -11.07 -0.03 -3.62
C ALA A 63 -10.44 1.29 -4.12
N VAL A 64 -9.94 2.10 -3.21
CA VAL A 64 -9.30 3.38 -3.57
C VAL A 64 -7.99 3.10 -4.32
N PRO A 65 -7.86 3.48 -5.61
CA PRO A 65 -6.67 3.19 -6.41
C PRO A 65 -5.53 4.17 -6.08
N GLU A 66 -5.15 4.28 -4.81
CA GLU A 66 -4.12 5.20 -4.35
C GLU A 66 -2.73 4.57 -4.46
N THR A 67 -1.91 5.07 -5.37
CA THR A 67 -0.55 4.60 -5.57
C THR A 67 0.38 5.75 -5.96
N TRP A 68 1.67 5.61 -5.64
CA TRP A 68 2.74 6.51 -6.08
C TRP A 68 4.08 5.78 -6.15
N PHE A 69 5.04 6.37 -6.84
CA PHE A 69 6.38 5.80 -6.99
C PHE A 69 7.08 5.66 -5.63
N PHE A 70 7.68 4.49 -5.40
CA PHE A 70 8.44 4.17 -4.17
C PHE A 70 7.63 4.37 -2.87
N ARG A 71 6.32 4.07 -2.90
CA ARG A 71 5.50 4.03 -1.69
C ARG A 71 6.12 3.08 -0.67
N TYR A 72 6.38 3.55 0.57
CA TYR A 72 7.20 2.88 1.59
C TYR A 72 8.63 2.63 1.10
N PRO A 73 9.50 3.66 1.10
CA PRO A 73 10.84 3.59 0.51
C PRO A 73 11.68 2.42 1.03
N MET A 74 11.59 2.10 2.33
CA MET A 74 12.31 0.99 2.94
C MET A 74 11.98 -0.37 2.30
N SER A 75 10.77 -0.56 1.77
CA SER A 75 10.43 -1.78 1.02
C SER A 75 11.25 -1.91 -0.27
N PHE A 76 11.50 -0.79 -0.94
CA PHE A 76 12.31 -0.78 -2.17
C PHE A 76 13.80 -0.84 -1.89
N GLU A 77 14.26 -0.33 -0.75
CA GLU A 77 15.65 -0.56 -0.28
C GLU A 77 15.87 -2.05 0.02
N ALA A 78 14.95 -2.71 0.71
CA ALA A 78 15.00 -4.15 0.96
C ALA A 78 14.96 -4.94 -0.36
N LEU A 79 14.11 -4.56 -1.31
CA LEU A 79 14.07 -5.15 -2.65
C LEU A 79 15.39 -4.99 -3.40
N HIS A 80 15.97 -3.79 -3.38
CA HIS A 80 17.26 -3.51 -3.99
C HIS A 80 18.37 -4.40 -3.39
N ALA A 81 18.46 -4.47 -2.07
CA ALA A 81 19.43 -5.31 -1.37
C ALA A 81 19.23 -6.80 -1.70
N HIS A 82 17.97 -7.28 -1.69
CA HIS A 82 17.63 -8.67 -2.00
C HIS A 82 18.03 -9.10 -3.42
N LEU A 83 17.95 -8.20 -4.39
CA LEU A 83 18.27 -8.50 -5.78
C LEU A 83 19.73 -8.24 -6.14
N SER A 84 20.48 -7.49 -5.33
CA SER A 84 21.87 -7.15 -5.58
C SER A 84 22.75 -8.40 -5.70
N GLY A 85 23.55 -8.46 -6.78
CA GLY A 85 24.47 -9.58 -7.05
C GLY A 85 23.79 -10.85 -7.58
N ARG A 86 22.48 -10.85 -7.87
CA ARG A 86 21.83 -12.00 -8.51
C ARG A 86 22.26 -12.09 -9.98
N GLY A 87 22.86 -13.22 -10.34
CA GLY A 87 23.38 -13.48 -11.70
C GLY A 87 22.36 -14.09 -12.66
N ARG A 88 21.06 -14.09 -12.35
CA ARG A 88 20.01 -14.72 -13.16
C ARG A 88 18.84 -13.77 -13.41
N PRO A 89 18.03 -14.00 -14.46
CA PRO A 89 16.81 -13.25 -14.70
C PRO A 89 15.88 -13.26 -13.49
N VAL A 90 15.23 -12.13 -13.24
CA VAL A 90 14.31 -11.93 -12.10
C VAL A 90 12.89 -11.72 -12.61
N ARG A 91 11.94 -12.45 -12.02
CA ARG A 91 10.50 -12.33 -12.29
C ARG A 91 9.80 -11.72 -11.09
N ILE A 92 9.05 -10.67 -11.31
CA ILE A 92 8.32 -9.93 -10.28
C ILE A 92 6.83 -9.90 -10.64
N ALA A 93 5.95 -10.10 -9.65
CA ALA A 93 4.53 -9.82 -9.78
C ALA A 93 4.15 -8.62 -8.91
N SER A 94 3.36 -7.68 -9.44
CA SER A 94 2.72 -6.61 -8.69
C SER A 94 1.22 -6.79 -8.76
N ILE A 95 0.61 -7.19 -7.65
CA ILE A 95 -0.81 -7.55 -7.54
C ILE A 95 -1.56 -6.40 -6.88
N GLY A 96 -2.57 -5.84 -7.59
CA GLY A 96 -3.24 -4.61 -7.19
C GLY A 96 -2.38 -3.38 -7.50
N CYS A 97 -1.77 -3.37 -8.71
CA CYS A 97 -0.81 -2.33 -9.10
C CYS A 97 -1.44 -0.95 -9.35
N ALA A 98 -2.76 -0.85 -9.35
CA ALA A 98 -3.52 0.36 -9.68
C ALA A 98 -3.03 1.01 -11.00
N THR A 99 -2.63 2.27 -10.97
CA THR A 99 -2.12 2.99 -12.16
C THR A 99 -0.64 2.70 -12.49
N GLY A 100 -0.03 1.69 -11.86
CA GLY A 100 1.23 1.08 -12.29
C GLY A 100 2.50 1.63 -11.66
N GLN A 101 2.48 2.72 -10.89
CA GLN A 101 3.69 3.31 -10.32
C GLN A 101 4.54 2.31 -9.52
N GLU A 102 3.88 1.41 -8.77
CA GLU A 102 4.54 0.35 -8.02
C GLU A 102 5.32 -0.60 -8.93
N ALA A 103 4.69 -1.07 -9.99
CA ALA A 103 5.31 -2.01 -10.94
C ALA A 103 6.54 -1.39 -11.63
N TYR A 104 6.45 -0.13 -12.03
CA TYR A 104 7.58 0.58 -12.63
C TYR A 104 8.68 0.89 -11.61
N ALA A 105 8.33 1.20 -10.36
CA ALA A 105 9.30 1.34 -9.29
C ALA A 105 10.02 0.01 -9.01
N ALA A 106 9.31 -1.12 -9.03
CA ALA A 106 9.91 -2.44 -8.89
C ALA A 106 10.85 -2.80 -10.05
N ALA A 107 10.47 -2.48 -11.30
CA ALA A 107 11.33 -2.67 -12.47
C ALA A 107 12.62 -1.83 -12.37
N ALA A 108 12.49 -0.55 -12.00
CA ALA A 108 13.64 0.34 -11.82
C ALA A 108 14.57 -0.16 -10.70
N THR A 109 14.01 -0.60 -9.57
CA THR A 109 14.76 -1.18 -8.46
C THR A 109 15.54 -2.42 -8.89
N ALA A 110 14.87 -3.34 -9.59
CA ALA A 110 15.50 -4.57 -10.03
C ALA A 110 16.62 -4.31 -11.06
N LEU A 111 16.40 -3.43 -12.03
CA LEU A 111 17.43 -3.05 -13.01
C LEU A 111 18.62 -2.36 -12.35
N ALA A 112 18.41 -1.51 -11.36
CA ALA A 112 19.48 -0.89 -10.59
C ALA A 112 20.28 -1.92 -9.79
N ALA A 113 19.62 -2.87 -9.15
CA ALA A 113 20.24 -3.89 -8.32
C ALA A 113 21.03 -4.94 -9.12
N LEU A 114 20.49 -5.34 -10.28
CA LEU A 114 21.13 -6.33 -11.16
C LEU A 114 22.30 -5.74 -11.98
N GLY A 115 22.32 -4.43 -12.18
CA GLY A 115 23.37 -3.75 -12.95
C GLY A 115 23.30 -4.02 -14.46
N PRO A 116 24.36 -3.65 -15.19
CA PRO A 116 24.42 -3.80 -16.65
C PRO A 116 24.24 -5.26 -17.08
N GLY A 117 23.31 -5.49 -18.03
CA GLY A 117 22.99 -6.82 -18.54
C GLY A 117 22.01 -7.61 -17.69
N GLY A 118 21.55 -7.08 -16.56
CA GLY A 118 20.51 -7.68 -15.75
C GLY A 118 19.19 -7.78 -16.52
N SER A 119 18.48 -8.90 -16.37
CA SER A 119 17.17 -9.14 -17.00
C SER A 119 16.09 -9.19 -15.95
N VAL A 120 15.05 -8.39 -16.12
CA VAL A 120 13.88 -8.37 -15.25
C VAL A 120 12.59 -8.40 -16.07
N SER A 121 11.59 -9.12 -15.55
CA SER A 121 10.22 -9.11 -16.05
C SER A 121 9.29 -8.80 -14.88
N VAL A 122 8.49 -7.76 -15.01
CA VAL A 122 7.48 -7.37 -14.03
C VAL A 122 6.11 -7.56 -14.65
N GLU A 123 5.28 -8.36 -14.01
CA GLU A 123 3.90 -8.57 -14.41
C GLU A 123 2.98 -7.82 -13.42
N ALA A 124 2.32 -6.81 -13.91
CA ALA A 124 1.44 -5.93 -13.14
C ALA A 124 -0.02 -6.32 -13.36
N PHE A 125 -0.74 -6.56 -12.28
CA PHE A 125 -2.13 -7.03 -12.29
C PHE A 125 -3.02 -6.08 -11.51
N ASP A 126 -4.15 -5.71 -12.10
CA ASP A 126 -5.20 -4.97 -11.39
C ASP A 126 -6.57 -5.29 -11.98
N ARG A 127 -7.62 -5.14 -11.15
CA ARG A 127 -9.01 -5.35 -11.58
C ARG A 127 -9.66 -4.09 -12.14
N ASN A 128 -9.05 -2.92 -11.97
CA ASN A 128 -9.56 -1.67 -12.48
C ASN A 128 -9.10 -1.45 -13.93
N PRO A 129 -9.97 -1.57 -14.95
CA PRO A 129 -9.58 -1.46 -16.35
C PRO A 129 -9.08 -0.05 -16.70
N VAL A 130 -9.62 0.99 -16.05
CA VAL A 130 -9.20 2.39 -16.27
C VAL A 130 -7.79 2.61 -15.71
N ALA A 131 -7.52 2.12 -14.51
CA ALA A 131 -6.18 2.18 -13.92
C ALA A 131 -5.15 1.42 -14.78
N MET A 132 -5.53 0.25 -15.29
CA MET A 132 -4.67 -0.55 -16.16
C MET A 132 -4.35 0.13 -17.49
N GLU A 133 -5.25 0.94 -18.02
CA GLU A 133 -4.96 1.73 -19.22
C GLU A 133 -3.90 2.83 -18.93
N VAL A 134 -4.00 3.50 -17.78
CA VAL A 134 -2.97 4.45 -17.34
C VAL A 134 -1.63 3.73 -17.13
N ALA A 135 -1.64 2.57 -16.49
CA ALA A 135 -0.44 1.75 -16.27
C ALA A 135 0.25 1.39 -17.60
N ARG A 136 -0.51 0.93 -18.61
CA ARG A 136 0.04 0.58 -19.94
C ARG A 136 0.66 1.77 -20.67
N ARG A 137 0.03 2.93 -20.58
CA ARG A 137 0.58 4.16 -21.17
C ARG A 137 1.87 4.59 -20.50
N ALA A 138 2.03 4.26 -19.21
CA ALA A 138 3.15 4.71 -18.39
C ALA A 138 3.30 6.24 -18.46
N GLN A 139 2.20 6.93 -18.28
CA GLN A 139 2.10 8.39 -18.28
C GLN A 139 1.24 8.85 -17.09
N TRP A 140 1.81 9.64 -16.23
CA TRP A 140 1.16 10.15 -15.04
C TRP A 140 1.28 11.65 -14.96
N SER A 141 0.23 12.29 -14.50
CA SER A 141 0.17 13.73 -14.25
C SER A 141 -0.54 13.99 -12.93
N GLY A 142 -0.29 15.17 -12.35
CA GLY A 142 -0.88 15.58 -11.08
C GLY A 142 -0.07 15.14 -9.85
N SER A 143 -0.26 15.91 -8.77
CA SER A 143 0.59 15.82 -7.57
C SER A 143 0.49 14.50 -6.82
N LEU A 144 -0.68 13.88 -6.79
CA LEU A 144 -0.88 12.62 -6.07
C LEU A 144 -0.11 11.46 -6.73
N ALA A 145 -0.15 11.38 -8.06
CA ALA A 145 0.54 10.34 -8.81
C ALA A 145 2.06 10.50 -8.79
N LEU A 146 2.53 11.75 -8.63
CA LEU A 146 3.95 12.12 -8.69
C LEU A 146 4.55 12.42 -7.31
N ARG A 147 3.81 12.19 -6.23
CA ARG A 147 4.35 12.33 -4.88
C ARG A 147 5.39 11.25 -4.58
N GLY A 148 6.25 11.51 -3.63
CA GLY A 148 7.34 10.62 -3.25
C GLY A 148 8.69 11.10 -3.77
N SER A 149 9.73 10.43 -3.35
CA SER A 149 11.11 10.68 -3.78
C SER A 149 11.65 9.45 -4.50
N VAL A 150 12.40 9.68 -5.58
CA VAL A 150 13.10 8.62 -6.28
C VAL A 150 14.45 8.40 -5.59
N PRO A 151 14.74 7.18 -5.11
CA PRO A 151 16.03 6.87 -4.51
C PRO A 151 17.19 7.15 -5.51
N PRO A 152 18.37 7.56 -5.04
CA PRO A 152 19.49 7.91 -5.91
C PRO A 152 19.86 6.80 -6.92
N TRP A 153 19.83 5.55 -6.49
CA TRP A 153 20.14 4.39 -7.34
C TRP A 153 19.07 4.12 -8.43
N ALA A 154 17.82 4.60 -8.25
CA ALA A 154 16.75 4.47 -9.23
C ALA A 154 16.65 5.64 -10.21
N GLN A 155 17.31 6.77 -9.95
CA GLN A 155 17.26 7.97 -10.81
C GLN A 155 17.64 7.75 -12.28
N PRO A 156 18.56 6.85 -12.64
CA PRO A 156 18.80 6.51 -14.04
C PRO A 156 17.58 5.88 -14.75
N TRP A 157 16.69 5.29 -14.01
CA TRP A 157 15.54 4.52 -14.50
C TRP A 157 14.22 5.27 -14.42
N ILE A 158 14.04 6.12 -13.39
CA ILE A 158 12.84 6.91 -13.17
C ILE A 158 13.25 8.32 -12.75
N ARG A 159 12.65 9.32 -13.38
CA ARG A 159 12.70 10.72 -12.95
C ARG A 159 11.29 11.24 -12.80
N ILE A 160 11.05 11.95 -11.71
CA ILE A 160 9.76 12.58 -11.42
C ILE A 160 10.00 14.08 -11.38
N ASP A 161 9.26 14.80 -12.18
CA ASP A 161 9.22 16.26 -12.19
C ASP A 161 7.76 16.75 -11.98
N PRO A 162 7.52 18.05 -11.81
CA PRO A 162 6.19 18.57 -11.57
C PRO A 162 5.18 18.30 -12.68
N ASP A 163 5.65 18.07 -13.90
CA ASP A 163 4.81 17.91 -15.07
C ASP A 163 4.56 16.43 -15.43
N GLY A 164 5.33 15.50 -14.85
CA GLY A 164 5.16 14.07 -15.11
C GLY A 164 6.26 13.19 -14.56
N ALA A 165 6.16 11.91 -14.90
CA ALA A 165 7.21 10.93 -14.64
C ALA A 165 7.79 10.44 -15.96
N TRP A 166 9.12 10.42 -16.03
CA TRP A 166 9.84 9.81 -17.12
C TRP A 166 10.35 8.44 -16.69
N ILE A 167 10.07 7.43 -17.50
CA ILE A 167 10.53 6.06 -17.29
C ILE A 167 11.51 5.69 -18.39
N HIS A 168 12.68 5.18 -18.03
CA HIS A 168 13.67 4.70 -18.99
C HIS A 168 13.04 3.63 -19.91
N PRO A 169 13.26 3.65 -21.24
CA PRO A 169 12.65 2.70 -22.17
C PRO A 169 12.83 1.23 -21.78
N HIS A 170 13.99 0.86 -21.26
CA HIS A 170 14.28 -0.50 -20.78
C HIS A 170 13.42 -0.87 -19.57
N ALA A 171 13.26 0.03 -18.60
CA ALA A 171 12.38 -0.19 -17.44
C ALA A 171 10.90 -0.26 -17.89
N LYS A 172 10.51 0.55 -18.89
CA LYS A 172 9.17 0.49 -19.47
C LYS A 172 8.91 -0.83 -20.18
N ALA A 173 9.86 -1.33 -20.96
CA ALA A 173 9.77 -2.60 -21.68
C ALA A 173 9.74 -3.83 -20.74
N ALA A 174 10.27 -3.69 -19.53
CA ALA A 174 10.28 -4.76 -18.53
C ALA A 174 8.92 -5.00 -17.87
N VAL A 175 7.95 -4.07 -18.00
CA VAL A 175 6.65 -4.14 -17.33
C VAL A 175 5.56 -4.53 -18.33
N SER A 176 4.84 -5.61 -18.03
CA SER A 176 3.61 -6.02 -18.73
C SER A 176 2.40 -5.82 -17.82
N CYS A 177 1.29 -5.32 -18.38
CA CYS A 177 0.10 -4.97 -17.62
C CYS A 177 -1.09 -5.85 -18.04
N THR A 178 -1.61 -6.65 -17.11
CA THR A 178 -2.71 -7.59 -17.34
C THR A 178 -3.92 -7.23 -16.48
N HIS A 179 -5.06 -6.99 -17.11
CA HIS A 179 -6.32 -6.81 -16.41
C HIS A 179 -6.82 -8.16 -15.89
N VAL A 180 -7.13 -8.24 -14.59
CA VAL A 180 -7.75 -9.39 -13.95
C VAL A 180 -9.16 -9.02 -13.50
N ARG A 181 -10.15 -9.86 -13.81
CA ARG A 181 -11.56 -9.54 -13.57
C ARG A 181 -11.97 -9.65 -12.10
N SER A 182 -11.35 -10.56 -11.35
CA SER A 182 -11.71 -10.85 -9.97
C SER A 182 -10.51 -11.40 -9.18
N SER A 183 -10.65 -11.52 -7.87
CA SER A 183 -9.66 -12.20 -7.02
C SER A 183 -9.53 -13.69 -7.38
N ALA A 184 -10.63 -14.35 -7.77
CA ALA A 184 -10.59 -15.73 -8.26
C ALA A 184 -9.77 -15.83 -9.56
N HIS A 185 -9.99 -14.94 -10.53
CA HIS A 185 -9.17 -14.89 -11.74
C HIS A 185 -7.69 -14.58 -11.44
N MET A 186 -7.40 -13.75 -10.43
CA MET A 186 -6.02 -13.53 -10.01
C MET A 186 -5.39 -14.81 -9.45
N ILE A 187 -6.11 -15.58 -8.66
CA ILE A 187 -5.65 -16.87 -8.14
C ILE A 187 -5.33 -17.84 -9.28
N GLU A 188 -6.22 -17.97 -10.26
CA GLU A 188 -6.01 -18.78 -11.48
C GLU A 188 -4.76 -18.34 -12.24
N VAL A 189 -4.55 -17.02 -12.40
CA VAL A 189 -3.36 -16.48 -13.07
C VAL A 189 -2.07 -16.82 -12.33
N LEU A 190 -2.10 -16.94 -11.00
CA LEU A 190 -0.93 -17.32 -10.21
C LEU A 190 -0.63 -18.83 -10.24
N GLU A 191 -1.61 -19.67 -10.57
CA GLU A 191 -1.45 -21.12 -10.56
C GLU A 191 -0.35 -21.59 -11.51
N GLY A 192 0.55 -22.44 -11.00
CA GLY A 192 1.68 -22.99 -11.75
C GLY A 192 2.77 -21.97 -12.12
N ARG A 193 2.66 -20.72 -11.68
CA ARG A 193 3.65 -19.67 -11.93
C ARG A 193 4.56 -19.46 -10.74
N SER A 194 5.76 -18.98 -11.02
CA SER A 194 6.77 -18.68 -10.01
C SER A 194 7.35 -17.29 -10.23
N PHE A 195 7.44 -16.53 -9.13
CA PHE A 195 7.99 -15.16 -9.12
C PHE A 195 9.03 -15.06 -8.02
N ASP A 196 10.19 -14.50 -8.34
CA ASP A 196 11.24 -14.23 -7.34
C ASP A 196 10.80 -13.23 -6.29
N VAL A 197 9.92 -12.31 -6.69
CA VAL A 197 9.34 -11.30 -5.82
C VAL A 197 7.87 -11.10 -6.15
N VAL A 198 7.04 -11.04 -5.13
CA VAL A 198 5.63 -10.65 -5.25
C VAL A 198 5.37 -9.41 -4.40
N LEU A 199 4.81 -8.38 -5.02
CA LEU A 199 4.25 -7.21 -4.34
C LEU A 199 2.73 -7.39 -4.28
N CYS A 200 2.16 -7.37 -3.08
CA CYS A 200 0.72 -7.33 -2.86
C CYS A 200 0.46 -6.35 -1.72
N ARG A 201 0.36 -5.07 -2.08
CA ARG A 201 0.44 -3.98 -1.12
C ARG A 201 -0.82 -3.12 -1.15
N ASN A 202 -1.44 -2.93 0.03
CA ASN A 202 -2.65 -2.14 0.19
C ASN A 202 -3.84 -2.65 -0.65
N LEU A 203 -3.91 -3.97 -0.87
CA LEU A 203 -4.99 -4.66 -1.56
C LEU A 203 -5.80 -5.55 -0.60
N LEU A 204 -5.11 -6.33 0.22
CA LEU A 204 -5.73 -7.35 1.08
C LEU A 204 -6.67 -6.74 2.12
N ILE A 205 -6.45 -5.48 2.48
CA ILE A 205 -7.30 -4.73 3.41
C ILE A 205 -8.74 -4.55 2.91
N TYR A 206 -8.96 -4.61 1.59
CA TYR A 206 -10.30 -4.46 0.98
C TYR A 206 -11.06 -5.78 0.85
N LEU A 207 -10.37 -6.92 1.01
CA LEU A 207 -10.94 -8.23 0.75
C LEU A 207 -11.58 -8.82 2.01
N ASP A 208 -12.68 -9.52 1.84
CA ASP A 208 -13.21 -10.37 2.90
C ASP A 208 -12.21 -11.46 3.30
N ALA A 209 -12.38 -12.05 4.49
CA ALA A 209 -11.42 -12.98 5.06
C ALA A 209 -11.17 -14.20 4.15
N ALA A 210 -12.21 -14.78 3.57
CA ALA A 210 -12.08 -15.99 2.74
C ALA A 210 -11.33 -15.70 1.43
N THR A 211 -11.68 -14.60 0.76
CA THR A 211 -11.02 -14.14 -0.47
C THR A 211 -9.57 -13.77 -0.21
N ARG A 212 -9.31 -13.05 0.88
CA ARG A 212 -7.96 -12.68 1.30
C ARG A 212 -7.09 -13.92 1.55
N ASP A 213 -7.58 -14.87 2.34
CA ASP A 213 -6.81 -16.06 2.73
C ASP A 213 -6.53 -16.96 1.52
N ALA A 214 -7.50 -17.08 0.59
CA ALA A 214 -7.30 -17.80 -0.67
C ALA A 214 -6.24 -17.14 -1.55
N LEU A 215 -6.27 -15.82 -1.70
CA LEU A 215 -5.28 -15.06 -2.48
C LEU A 215 -3.89 -15.14 -1.85
N VAL A 216 -3.78 -14.98 -0.53
CA VAL A 216 -2.52 -15.13 0.21
C VAL A 216 -1.94 -16.52 0.01
N ALA A 217 -2.75 -17.58 0.10
CA ALA A 217 -2.30 -18.95 -0.15
C ALA A 217 -1.78 -19.14 -1.59
N ALA A 218 -2.42 -18.55 -2.60
CA ALA A 218 -1.94 -18.57 -3.98
C ALA A 218 -0.62 -17.81 -4.15
N ILE A 219 -0.48 -16.65 -3.55
CA ILE A 219 0.75 -15.86 -3.52
C ILE A 219 1.89 -16.68 -2.89
N MET A 220 1.65 -17.27 -1.72
CA MET A 220 2.66 -18.07 -1.04
C MET A 220 3.15 -19.26 -1.88
N ARG A 221 2.26 -19.89 -2.66
CA ARG A 221 2.66 -20.97 -3.60
C ARG A 221 3.50 -20.45 -4.76
N SER A 222 3.23 -19.22 -5.23
CA SER A 222 3.92 -18.65 -6.38
C SER A 222 5.31 -18.07 -6.07
N VAL A 223 5.69 -17.93 -4.80
CA VAL A 223 7.02 -17.45 -4.39
C VAL A 223 7.89 -18.66 -4.02
N PRO A 224 9.02 -18.92 -4.70
CA PRO A 224 9.91 -20.04 -4.38
C PRO A 224 10.73 -19.77 -3.09
N VAL A 225 11.37 -20.80 -2.57
CA VAL A 225 12.40 -20.65 -1.52
C VAL A 225 13.48 -19.66 -2.01
N GLY A 226 13.89 -18.75 -1.14
CA GLY A 226 14.78 -17.64 -1.48
C GLY A 226 14.09 -16.48 -2.20
N GLY A 227 12.76 -16.54 -2.38
CA GLY A 227 11.96 -15.44 -2.91
C GLY A 227 11.49 -14.46 -1.83
N MET A 228 10.89 -13.35 -2.25
CA MET A 228 10.45 -12.24 -1.39
C MET A 228 8.97 -11.92 -1.61
N LEU A 229 8.25 -11.63 -0.52
CA LEU A 229 6.91 -11.07 -0.52
C LEU A 229 6.94 -9.68 0.12
N MET A 230 6.37 -8.69 -0.56
CA MET A 230 6.22 -7.32 -0.07
C MET A 230 4.73 -7.03 0.17
N LEU A 231 4.39 -6.62 1.39
CA LEU A 231 3.03 -6.27 1.80
C LEU A 231 2.91 -4.78 2.16
N GLY A 232 1.72 -4.28 2.39
CA GLY A 232 1.49 -2.94 2.92
C GLY A 232 1.52 -2.92 4.46
N HIS A 233 1.65 -1.74 5.03
CA HIS A 233 1.78 -1.54 6.48
C HIS A 233 0.54 -1.99 7.29
N ALA A 234 -0.64 -1.91 6.70
CA ALA A 234 -1.90 -2.25 7.34
C ALA A 234 -2.30 -3.73 7.17
N GLU A 235 -1.61 -4.46 6.30
CA GLU A 235 -1.95 -5.84 6.00
C GLU A 235 -1.50 -6.79 7.10
N ARG A 236 -2.42 -7.61 7.57
CA ARG A 236 -2.20 -8.61 8.61
C ARG A 236 -2.43 -10.00 8.03
N VAL A 237 -1.35 -10.72 7.80
CA VAL A 237 -1.37 -12.08 7.24
C VAL A 237 -0.48 -13.01 8.05
N GLU A 238 -0.88 -14.26 8.15
CA GLU A 238 -0.08 -15.35 8.74
C GLU A 238 0.57 -16.15 7.62
N LEU A 239 1.88 -16.04 7.48
CA LEU A 239 2.64 -16.68 6.40
C LEU A 239 3.23 -18.04 6.78
N GLY A 240 3.18 -18.40 8.08
CA GLY A 240 3.74 -19.65 8.58
C GLY A 240 5.26 -19.65 8.75
N PRO A 241 5.82 -20.77 9.25
CA PRO A 241 7.19 -20.83 9.78
C PRO A 241 8.30 -20.77 8.71
N SER A 242 7.98 -20.96 7.44
CA SER A 242 8.96 -20.83 6.34
C SER A 242 9.17 -19.39 5.88
N TRP A 243 8.48 -18.42 6.49
CA TRP A 243 8.59 -17.03 6.14
C TRP A 243 9.26 -16.23 7.26
N HIS A 244 10.29 -15.49 6.92
CA HIS A 244 11.04 -14.66 7.83
C HIS A 244 10.84 -13.19 7.45
N ARG A 245 10.45 -12.39 8.44
CA ARG A 245 10.33 -10.94 8.23
C ARG A 245 11.71 -10.33 8.03
N ASP A 246 11.81 -9.35 7.16
CA ASP A 246 13.02 -8.54 6.98
C ASP A 246 13.42 -7.85 8.30
N GLU A 247 14.73 -7.70 8.53
CA GLU A 247 15.29 -7.07 9.73
C GLU A 247 14.76 -5.63 9.92
N HIS A 248 14.52 -4.92 8.83
CA HIS A 248 13.92 -3.59 8.87
C HIS A 248 12.40 -3.71 8.92
N ALA A 249 11.83 -3.58 10.11
CA ALA A 249 10.39 -3.73 10.36
C ALA A 249 9.51 -2.82 9.48
N GLU A 250 10.01 -1.66 9.07
CA GLU A 250 9.33 -0.70 8.19
C GLU A 250 9.39 -1.05 6.69
N SER A 251 10.12 -2.12 6.34
CA SER A 251 10.16 -2.62 4.95
C SER A 251 8.87 -3.34 4.56
N PHE A 252 8.14 -3.92 5.52
CA PHE A 252 6.97 -4.77 5.32
C PHE A 252 7.23 -5.90 4.31
N THR A 253 8.42 -6.48 4.37
CA THR A 253 8.86 -7.56 3.49
C THR A 253 9.10 -8.84 4.26
N TRP A 254 8.94 -9.97 3.56
CA TRP A 254 9.18 -11.31 4.07
C TRP A 254 9.98 -12.11 3.05
N HIS A 255 10.90 -12.92 3.54
CA HIS A 255 11.72 -13.83 2.76
C HIS A 255 11.26 -15.26 2.98
N ARG A 256 11.07 -16.01 1.91
CA ARG A 256 10.76 -17.43 2.02
C ARG A 256 12.04 -18.24 2.21
N GLY A 257 12.21 -18.79 3.39
CA GLY A 257 13.28 -19.72 3.74
C GLY A 257 12.87 -21.19 3.58
N ASP A 258 13.78 -22.10 3.86
CA ASP A 258 13.47 -23.49 4.05
C ASP A 258 12.61 -23.68 5.30
N LEU A 259 11.79 -24.75 5.33
CA LEU A 259 11.11 -25.14 6.55
C LEU A 259 12.16 -25.38 7.65
N PRO A 260 11.99 -24.82 8.86
CA PRO A 260 12.86 -25.19 9.96
C PRO A 260 12.81 -26.71 10.12
N PRO A 261 13.95 -27.37 10.42
CA PRO A 261 13.96 -28.82 10.64
C PRO A 261 12.89 -29.14 11.70
N LEU A 262 12.06 -30.13 11.43
CA LEU A 262 11.08 -30.64 12.39
C LEU A 262 11.84 -30.94 13.68
N VAL A 263 11.67 -30.15 14.70
CA VAL A 263 12.15 -30.43 16.04
C VAL A 263 11.38 -31.69 16.47
N GLN A 264 12.00 -32.86 16.33
CA GLN A 264 11.43 -34.07 16.90
C GLN A 264 11.26 -33.80 18.39
N PRO A 265 10.07 -33.98 18.97
CA PRO A 265 9.91 -33.86 20.41
C PRO A 265 10.93 -34.85 21.03
N PRO A 266 11.62 -34.45 22.12
CA PRO A 266 12.57 -35.32 22.76
C PRO A 266 11.87 -36.64 23.02
N PRO A 267 12.54 -37.80 22.81
CA PRO A 267 11.93 -39.11 23.02
C PRO A 267 11.34 -39.11 24.43
N SER A 268 10.04 -39.30 24.51
CA SER A 268 9.34 -39.48 25.77
C SER A 268 10.10 -40.51 26.57
N ALA A 269 10.67 -40.12 27.73
CA ALA A 269 11.29 -41.04 28.65
C ALA A 269 10.21 -42.04 29.08
N ALA A 270 10.18 -43.16 28.40
CA ALA A 270 9.36 -44.30 28.80
C ALA A 270 9.73 -44.67 30.24
N ALA A 271 8.76 -44.63 31.10
CA ALA A 271 8.85 -44.98 32.49
C ALA A 271 9.53 -46.38 32.62
N SER A 272 10.76 -46.36 33.07
CA SER A 272 11.39 -47.54 33.67
C SER A 272 11.08 -47.55 35.15
N SER A 273 10.02 -48.26 35.50
CA SER A 273 9.77 -48.70 36.88
C SER A 273 10.72 -49.85 37.22
N GLY A 274 11.43 -49.73 38.35
CA GLY A 274 11.90 -50.87 39.09
C GLY A 274 13.41 -50.94 39.31
N ALA A 275 13.88 -50.56 40.47
CA ALA A 275 14.51 -51.41 41.48
C ALA A 275 15.25 -50.56 42.50
N ARG A 276 14.84 -50.78 43.70
CA ARG A 276 15.37 -50.36 44.96
C ARG A 276 16.69 -51.07 45.21
N GLU A 277 17.77 -50.37 45.68
CA GLU A 277 18.57 -50.87 46.78
C GLU A 277 19.45 -49.78 47.41
N GLN A 278 19.74 -50.05 48.65
CA GLN A 278 20.12 -49.19 49.75
C GLN A 278 21.64 -48.94 49.87
N ARG A 279 21.91 -47.93 50.72
CA ARG A 279 23.03 -47.71 51.64
C ARG A 279 24.26 -46.94 51.15
N GLY A 280 24.56 -45.92 51.99
CA GLY A 280 25.90 -45.53 52.34
C GLY A 280 26.12 -44.05 52.64
N SER A 281 25.92 -43.73 53.89
CA SER A 281 26.48 -42.68 54.79
C SER A 281 27.49 -41.65 54.23
N ALA A 282 27.22 -40.43 54.58
CA ALA A 282 27.93 -39.15 54.80
C ALA A 282 29.38 -39.24 55.36
N PRO A 283 30.11 -38.11 55.63
CA PRO A 283 29.76 -36.68 55.56
C PRO A 283 30.92 -35.74 55.09
N GLY A 284 30.57 -34.48 54.89
CA GLY A 284 31.40 -33.32 55.30
C GLY A 284 32.17 -32.57 54.24
N ALA A 285 31.78 -31.35 54.00
CA ALA A 285 32.59 -30.17 54.31
C ALA A 285 31.98 -28.88 53.78
N HIS A 286 31.94 -27.92 54.65
CA HIS A 286 31.54 -26.53 54.50
C HIS A 286 32.33 -25.75 53.41
N ALA A 287 31.68 -24.89 52.65
CA ALA A 287 32.25 -23.61 52.24
C ALA A 287 31.12 -22.62 51.98
N GLN A 288 31.17 -21.50 52.70
CA GLN A 288 30.28 -20.35 52.63
C GLN A 288 30.57 -19.47 51.39
N PRO A 289 29.60 -18.65 50.96
CA PRO A 289 29.75 -17.72 49.84
C PRO A 289 30.43 -16.42 50.28
N PRO A 290 31.14 -15.72 49.41
CA PRO A 290 31.62 -14.37 49.70
C PRO A 290 30.57 -13.31 49.43
N GLN A 291 30.62 -12.34 50.37
CA GLN A 291 29.78 -11.18 50.56
C GLN A 291 29.94 -10.11 49.44
N ARG A 292 28.85 -9.38 49.27
CA ARG A 292 28.72 -8.03 48.69
C ARG A 292 29.84 -7.07 49.03
N ARG A 293 30.21 -6.27 48.04
CA ARG A 293 30.69 -4.89 48.27
C ARG A 293 29.96 -3.97 47.28
N GLU A 294 29.16 -3.07 47.81
CA GLU A 294 28.80 -1.81 47.16
C GLU A 294 29.96 -0.82 47.33
N PRO A 295 30.07 0.15 46.45
CA PRO A 295 30.24 1.52 46.89
C PRO A 295 29.27 2.52 46.22
N GLU A 296 29.08 3.56 46.98
CA GLU A 296 28.17 4.66 47.00
C GLU A 296 28.26 5.67 45.82
N HIS A 297 27.11 6.30 45.62
CA HIS A 297 26.80 7.68 45.22
C HIS A 297 27.43 8.32 43.99
N GLY A 298 26.53 8.46 42.97
CA GLY A 298 26.65 9.46 41.92
C GLY A 298 25.25 9.93 41.50
N ARG A 299 24.95 11.19 41.72
CA ARG A 299 23.71 11.95 41.64
C ARG A 299 22.86 11.69 40.39
N ALA A 300 21.57 11.68 40.66
CA ALA A 300 20.45 11.68 39.71
C ALA A 300 20.52 12.79 38.67
N SER A 301 20.27 12.40 37.42
CA SER A 301 19.68 13.26 36.39
C SER A 301 18.54 12.49 35.76
N THR A 302 17.34 12.90 36.07
CA THR A 302 16.08 12.42 35.51
C THR A 302 16.04 12.72 34.00
N PRO A 303 15.80 11.74 33.14
CA PRO A 303 15.38 12.03 31.78
C PRO A 303 13.89 12.31 31.78
N THR A 304 13.53 13.52 31.43
CA THR A 304 12.19 13.92 31.07
C THR A 304 11.62 12.94 30.06
N ALA A 305 10.55 12.26 30.42
CA ALA A 305 9.75 11.44 29.56
C ALA A 305 9.21 12.32 28.43
N ARG A 306 9.69 12.12 27.22
CA ARG A 306 9.00 12.60 26.00
C ARG A 306 7.70 11.83 25.91
N VAL A 307 6.61 12.51 26.22
CA VAL A 307 5.25 12.09 25.91
C VAL A 307 5.16 11.98 24.39
N ARG A 308 5.03 10.76 23.91
CA ARG A 308 4.64 10.47 22.52
C ARG A 308 3.21 10.98 22.34
N PRO A 309 2.93 11.83 21.35
CA PRO A 309 1.54 12.13 21.01
C PRO A 309 0.83 10.84 20.55
N PRO A 310 -0.47 10.69 20.84
CA PRO A 310 -1.25 9.55 20.36
C PRO A 310 -1.21 9.51 18.85
N ALA A 311 -1.11 8.31 18.29
CA ALA A 311 -1.20 8.07 16.85
C ALA A 311 -2.54 8.63 16.34
N GLU A 312 -2.49 9.73 15.61
CA GLU A 312 -3.63 10.26 14.90
C GLU A 312 -4.08 9.23 13.87
N GLN A 313 -5.28 8.72 14.09
CA GLN A 313 -6.01 8.00 13.06
C GLN A 313 -6.33 9.01 11.96
N VAL A 314 -5.52 9.00 10.91
CA VAL A 314 -5.83 9.71 9.68
C VAL A 314 -7.01 8.96 9.05
N HIS A 315 -8.20 9.49 9.19
CA HIS A 315 -9.36 9.06 8.42
C HIS A 315 -9.09 9.43 6.96
N ASP A 316 -8.76 8.43 6.15
CA ASP A 316 -8.74 8.55 4.69
C ASP A 316 -10.16 8.83 4.20
N ALA A 317 -10.43 10.12 3.97
CA ALA A 317 -11.63 10.52 3.23
C ALA A 317 -11.37 10.24 1.74
N ALA A 318 -11.93 9.14 1.27
CA ALA A 318 -11.85 8.71 -0.13
C ALA A 318 -12.45 9.76 -1.08
N ILE A 319 -11.67 10.14 -2.07
CA ILE A 319 -12.08 11.03 -3.16
C ILE A 319 -12.51 10.17 -4.33
N HIS A 320 -13.79 10.21 -4.64
CA HIS A 320 -14.37 9.58 -5.81
C HIS A 320 -14.56 10.59 -6.93
N ALA A 321 -13.79 10.45 -8.01
CA ALA A 321 -14.06 11.10 -9.27
C ALA A 321 -14.82 10.11 -10.18
N GLY A 322 -16.16 10.24 -10.23
CA GLY A 322 -16.97 9.67 -11.31
C GLY A 322 -16.70 10.41 -12.64
N PRO A 323 -17.16 9.90 -13.80
CA PRO A 323 -17.02 10.61 -15.08
C PRO A 323 -17.72 11.98 -14.98
N ILE A 324 -16.92 13.04 -15.08
CA ILE A 324 -17.36 14.41 -14.84
C ILE A 324 -17.87 14.96 -16.15
N ASP A 325 -19.16 15.20 -16.21
CA ASP A 325 -19.77 16.05 -17.24
C ASP A 325 -19.15 17.46 -17.08
N GLY A 326 -18.58 18.01 -18.17
CA GLY A 326 -17.75 19.22 -18.13
C GLY A 326 -18.41 20.48 -17.56
N THR A 327 -19.73 20.43 -17.28
CA THR A 327 -20.52 21.50 -16.65
C THR A 327 -20.63 21.39 -15.12
N THR A 328 -20.36 20.23 -14.52
CA THR A 328 -20.49 19.99 -13.08
C THR A 328 -19.17 20.14 -12.32
N LEU A 329 -18.04 19.95 -13.00
CA LEU A 329 -16.71 19.98 -12.40
C LEU A 329 -16.36 21.32 -11.73
N PRO A 330 -16.54 22.49 -12.36
CA PRO A 330 -16.23 23.77 -11.72
C PRO A 330 -17.02 23.98 -10.42
N LYS A 331 -18.33 23.69 -10.43
CA LYS A 331 -19.18 23.82 -9.24
C LYS A 331 -18.77 22.90 -8.09
N GLN A 332 -18.31 21.69 -8.40
CA GLN A 332 -17.82 20.75 -7.42
C GLN A 332 -16.48 21.21 -6.82
N VAL A 333 -15.58 21.72 -7.63
CA VAL A 333 -14.31 22.31 -7.21
C VAL A 333 -14.55 23.50 -6.29
N ASP A 334 -15.45 24.41 -6.66
CA ASP A 334 -15.80 25.59 -5.86
C ASP A 334 -16.42 25.19 -4.51
N ALA A 335 -17.30 24.18 -4.50
CA ALA A 335 -17.92 23.66 -3.28
C ALA A 335 -16.89 23.01 -2.33
N LEU A 336 -15.95 22.25 -2.85
CA LEU A 336 -14.88 21.64 -2.06
C LEU A 336 -13.91 22.70 -1.52
N PHE A 337 -13.58 23.70 -2.33
CA PHE A 337 -12.72 24.78 -1.90
C PHE A 337 -13.37 25.62 -0.78
N ALA A 338 -14.65 25.96 -0.91
CA ALA A 338 -15.39 26.65 0.14
C ALA A 338 -15.46 25.83 1.46
N GLN A 339 -15.61 24.50 1.37
CA GLN A 339 -15.53 23.62 2.55
C GLN A 339 -14.14 23.60 3.18
N ALA A 340 -13.08 23.65 2.36
CA ALA A 340 -11.71 23.72 2.84
C ALA A 340 -11.43 25.05 3.56
N GLU A 341 -11.92 26.17 3.03
CA GLU A 341 -11.83 27.48 3.68
C GLU A 341 -12.57 27.51 5.02
N ALA A 342 -13.76 26.91 5.09
CA ALA A 342 -14.50 26.79 6.33
C ALA A 342 -13.77 25.93 7.37
N ALA A 343 -13.13 24.84 6.95
CA ALA A 343 -12.31 23.98 7.82
C ALA A 343 -11.06 24.72 8.32
N LEU A 344 -10.40 25.53 7.46
CA LEU A 344 -9.27 26.40 7.86
C LEU A 344 -9.71 27.45 8.90
N ALA A 345 -10.86 28.08 8.71
CA ALA A 345 -11.43 29.03 9.65
C ALA A 345 -11.78 28.39 11.00
N ALA A 346 -12.19 27.12 10.99
CA ALA A 346 -12.45 26.32 12.18
C ALA A 346 -11.17 25.71 12.82
N HIS A 347 -9.98 26.01 12.30
CA HIS A 347 -8.70 25.43 12.70
C HIS A 347 -8.60 23.89 12.55
N ASP A 348 -9.51 23.27 11.78
CA ASP A 348 -9.44 21.85 11.43
C ASP A 348 -8.49 21.66 10.23
N HIS A 349 -7.19 21.66 10.53
CA HIS A 349 -6.15 21.57 9.51
C HIS A 349 -6.09 20.21 8.83
N VAL A 350 -6.54 19.15 9.48
CA VAL A 350 -6.58 17.78 8.91
C VAL A 350 -7.65 17.72 7.82
N ARG A 351 -8.85 18.14 8.15
CA ARG A 351 -9.96 18.20 7.20
C ARG A 351 -9.69 19.18 6.06
N ALA A 352 -9.14 20.35 6.37
CA ALA A 352 -8.78 21.34 5.36
C ALA A 352 -7.75 20.79 4.36
N HIS A 353 -6.73 20.09 4.85
CA HIS A 353 -5.70 19.47 4.01
C HIS A 353 -6.33 18.49 3.02
N GLY A 354 -7.16 17.54 3.49
CA GLY A 354 -7.82 16.56 2.63
C GLY A 354 -8.71 17.22 1.55
N LEU A 355 -9.48 18.25 1.92
CA LEU A 355 -10.32 18.98 0.97
C LEU A 355 -9.52 19.75 -0.07
N LEU A 356 -8.42 20.39 0.33
CA LEU A 356 -7.54 21.12 -0.60
C LEU A 356 -6.81 20.17 -1.57
N GLU A 357 -6.40 18.98 -1.10
CA GLU A 357 -5.87 17.94 -1.98
C GLU A 357 -6.91 17.50 -3.02
N GLN A 358 -8.18 17.36 -2.61
CA GLN A 358 -9.29 17.07 -3.53
C GLN A 358 -9.44 18.16 -4.59
N VAL A 359 -9.44 19.42 -4.18
CA VAL A 359 -9.51 20.55 -5.11
C VAL A 359 -8.37 20.51 -6.11
N VAL A 360 -7.13 20.31 -5.65
CA VAL A 360 -5.96 20.25 -6.54
C VAL A 360 -5.98 19.00 -7.44
N TYR A 361 -6.59 17.91 -7.00
CA TYR A 361 -6.80 16.72 -7.82
C TYR A 361 -7.78 16.99 -8.97
N LEU A 362 -8.93 17.58 -8.66
CA LEU A 362 -9.97 17.88 -9.66
C LEU A 362 -9.61 19.06 -10.55
N ALA A 363 -8.88 20.04 -10.02
CA ALA A 363 -8.41 21.23 -10.71
C ALA A 363 -6.91 21.43 -10.51
N PRO A 364 -6.04 20.75 -11.30
CA PRO A 364 -4.59 20.76 -11.13
C PRO A 364 -3.92 22.12 -11.30
N GLN A 365 -4.66 23.15 -11.70
CA GLN A 365 -4.21 24.54 -11.83
C GLN A 365 -4.82 25.47 -10.78
N HIS A 366 -5.49 24.95 -9.75
CA HIS A 366 -6.11 25.74 -8.70
C HIS A 366 -5.05 26.28 -7.73
N ASP A 367 -4.50 27.45 -8.02
CA ASP A 367 -3.37 28.06 -7.30
C ASP A 367 -3.69 28.37 -5.83
N LEU A 368 -4.91 28.83 -5.52
CA LEU A 368 -5.33 29.12 -4.15
C LEU A 368 -5.37 27.88 -3.26
N ALA A 369 -5.81 26.72 -3.80
CA ALA A 369 -5.79 25.48 -3.05
C ALA A 369 -4.35 25.02 -2.74
N MET A 370 -3.42 25.21 -3.69
CA MET A 370 -2.00 24.94 -3.47
C MET A 370 -1.38 25.85 -2.43
N LEU A 371 -1.78 27.13 -2.39
CA LEU A 371 -1.34 28.07 -1.34
C LEU A 371 -1.88 27.67 0.04
N GLY A 372 -3.12 27.17 0.11
CA GLY A 372 -3.69 26.61 1.33
C GLY A 372 -2.90 25.41 1.84
N LEU A 373 -2.52 24.47 0.96
CA LEU A 373 -1.65 23.33 1.30
C LEU A 373 -0.26 23.78 1.77
N ALA A 374 0.31 24.82 1.15
CA ALA A 374 1.57 25.40 1.59
C ALA A 374 1.47 25.97 3.01
N ALA A 375 0.40 26.71 3.32
CA ALA A 375 0.19 27.28 4.64
C ALA A 375 0.00 26.21 5.73
N ILE A 376 -0.70 25.11 5.44
CA ILE A 376 -0.83 23.97 6.37
C ILE A 376 0.53 23.30 6.59
N ALA A 377 1.30 23.06 5.53
CA ALA A 377 2.63 22.46 5.60
C ALA A 377 3.59 23.30 6.47
N GLU A 378 3.55 24.64 6.35
CA GLU A 378 4.32 25.54 7.22
C GLU A 378 3.95 25.39 8.69
N ARG A 379 2.66 25.39 9.00
CA ARG A 379 2.19 25.22 10.39
C ARG A 379 2.63 23.89 11.01
N LEU A 380 2.78 22.86 10.19
CA LEU A 380 3.29 21.55 10.59
C LEU A 380 4.83 21.46 10.59
N GLY A 381 5.55 22.56 10.32
CA GLY A 381 7.00 22.62 10.25
C GLY A 381 7.61 21.92 9.02
N ARG A 382 6.79 21.56 8.03
CA ARG A 382 7.22 20.88 6.79
C ARG A 382 7.60 21.91 5.72
N MET A 383 8.72 22.61 5.94
CA MET A 383 9.13 23.79 5.12
C MET A 383 9.39 23.43 3.65
N ASP A 384 9.97 22.23 3.38
CA ASP A 384 10.23 21.78 2.01
C ASP A 384 8.92 21.53 1.24
N ASP A 385 7.92 20.96 1.91
CA ASP A 385 6.61 20.73 1.33
C ASP A 385 5.92 22.08 1.04
N ALA A 386 5.99 23.00 1.99
CA ALA A 386 5.43 24.33 1.82
C ALA A 386 6.05 25.07 0.62
N GLN A 387 7.36 24.97 0.46
CA GLN A 387 8.05 25.57 -0.68
C GLN A 387 7.68 24.91 -2.01
N ARG A 388 7.54 23.58 -2.03
CA ARG A 388 7.06 22.84 -3.21
C ARG A 388 5.68 23.31 -3.65
N TRP A 389 4.74 23.42 -2.71
CA TRP A 389 3.39 23.88 -2.99
C TRP A 389 3.35 25.32 -3.49
N ARG A 390 4.12 26.26 -2.92
CA ARG A 390 4.23 27.63 -3.39
C ARG A 390 4.75 27.73 -4.82
N ASN A 391 5.84 26.99 -5.13
CA ASN A 391 6.41 26.98 -6.47
C ASN A 391 5.41 26.45 -7.50
N ARG A 392 4.57 25.48 -7.09
CA ARG A 392 3.51 24.94 -7.95
C ARG A 392 2.39 25.94 -8.17
N ALA A 393 1.94 26.63 -7.12
CA ALA A 393 0.93 27.69 -7.20
C ALA A 393 1.36 28.83 -8.14
N GLN A 394 2.63 29.26 -8.04
CA GLN A 394 3.19 30.28 -8.92
C GLN A 394 3.15 29.88 -10.40
N ARG A 395 3.51 28.62 -10.70
CA ARG A 395 3.43 28.10 -12.08
C ARG A 395 2.00 28.00 -12.58
N ALA A 396 1.06 27.59 -11.75
CA ALA A 396 -0.36 27.53 -12.08
C ALA A 396 -0.92 28.93 -12.39
N ALA A 397 -0.64 29.91 -11.55
CA ALA A 397 -1.05 31.29 -11.74
C ALA A 397 -0.43 31.94 -13.01
N ALA A 398 0.80 31.58 -13.37
CA ALA A 398 1.44 32.04 -14.59
C ALA A 398 0.78 31.50 -15.86
N ARG A 399 0.37 30.22 -15.86
CA ARG A 399 -0.34 29.57 -16.98
C ARG A 399 -1.76 30.15 -17.16
N GLY A 400 -2.49 30.39 -16.06
CA GLY A 400 -3.83 31.00 -16.11
C GLY A 400 -3.86 32.42 -16.70
N ARG A 401 -2.72 33.15 -16.70
CA ARG A 401 -2.57 34.47 -17.30
C ARG A 401 -2.14 34.44 -18.76
N SER A 402 -1.78 33.30 -19.29
CA SER A 402 -1.27 33.12 -20.66
C SER A 402 -2.33 32.56 -21.63
N THR A 403 -3.58 32.40 -21.21
CA THR A 403 -4.70 32.00 -22.07
C THR A 403 -5.48 33.26 -22.41
N PRO A 404 -5.51 33.72 -23.69
CA PRO A 404 -6.27 34.86 -24.13
C PRO A 404 -7.78 34.63 -24.11
#